data_d11ec8233643b61e5c5fd42d3ebe8db9
#
_entry.id   d11ec8233643b61e5c5fd42d3ebe8db9
#
_cell.length_a   1.000
_cell.length_b   1.000
_cell.length_c   1.000
_cell.angle_alpha   90.00
_cell.angle_beta   90.00
_cell.angle_gamma   90.00
#
_symmetry.space_group_name_H-M   'P 1'
#
loop_
_entity.id
_entity.type
_entity.pdbx_description
1 polymer ?
#
loop_
_entity_poly.entity_id
_entity_poly.type
_entity_poly.pdbx_seq_one_letter_code
_entity_poly.pdbx_strand_id
1 'polypeptide(L)'
;MAINRTPVLKRCRQLGIDPVVLGYTGKESIRQPKRRRKESEYGMQLREKQKAKFIYGVLEKQFRGYFKRAKSMEGQTGENLMTILETRLDNVVFRLGFARTRKEARQMVTHGHICVNGRRVDIPSFRVRPGELVSVAPKAKELLVVKSALVSNERVQVPAWLEIDIEKLQGSVLSLPTRDQIDLDINEQLIVELYSK
;
A
#
# COMPACT_ATOMS: atom_id res chain seq x y z
N MET A 1 -0.10 -19.38 1.90
CA MET A 1 0.46 -17.99 1.87
C MET A 1 0.55 -17.48 3.31
N ALA A 2 1.69 -16.93 3.74
CA ALA A 2 1.82 -16.40 5.09
C ALA A 2 1.03 -15.09 5.23
N ILE A 3 0.06 -15.07 6.13
CA ILE A 3 -0.84 -13.94 6.36
C ILE A 3 -0.47 -13.27 7.68
N ASN A 4 -0.34 -11.96 7.70
CA ASN A 4 -0.16 -11.20 8.93
C ASN A 4 -1.51 -11.09 9.66
N ARG A 5 -1.66 -11.82 10.78
CA ARG A 5 -2.86 -11.83 11.64
C ARG A 5 -2.78 -10.87 12.82
N THR A 6 -1.76 -10.02 12.87
CA THR A 6 -1.57 -9.08 13.99
C THR A 6 -2.77 -8.11 14.07
N PRO A 7 -3.31 -7.83 15.27
CA PRO A 7 -4.38 -6.86 15.45
C PRO A 7 -3.97 -5.47 14.97
N VAL A 8 -4.72 -4.91 14.00
CA VAL A 8 -4.35 -3.69 13.28
C VAL A 8 -4.17 -2.51 14.23
N LEU A 9 -5.17 -2.20 15.06
CA LEU A 9 -5.12 -1.05 15.97
C LEU A 9 -3.97 -1.12 17.00
N LYS A 10 -3.66 -2.34 17.50
CA LYS A 10 -2.52 -2.54 18.40
C LYS A 10 -1.21 -2.23 17.68
N ARG A 11 -1.08 -2.68 16.42
CA ARG A 11 0.13 -2.45 15.64
C ARG A 11 0.26 -1.00 15.20
N CYS A 12 -0.82 -0.34 14.80
CA CYS A 12 -0.85 1.09 14.49
C CYS A 12 -0.31 1.92 15.67
N ARG A 13 -0.82 1.68 16.89
CA ARG A 13 -0.33 2.36 18.11
C ARG A 13 1.15 2.10 18.38
N GLN A 14 1.61 0.88 18.16
CA GLN A 14 3.03 0.53 18.37
C GLN A 14 3.94 1.25 17.39
N LEU A 15 3.52 1.39 16.15
CA LEU A 15 4.31 1.98 15.05
C LEU A 15 4.08 3.49 14.88
N GLY A 16 3.06 4.06 15.55
CA GLY A 16 2.69 5.47 15.39
C GLY A 16 2.03 5.76 14.04
N ILE A 17 1.24 4.81 13.52
CA ILE A 17 0.51 4.94 12.25
C ILE A 17 -0.94 5.28 12.57
N ASP A 18 -1.51 6.27 11.85
CA ASP A 18 -2.95 6.52 11.90
C ASP A 18 -3.69 5.35 11.21
N PRO A 19 -4.68 4.71 11.87
CA PRO A 19 -5.49 3.66 11.26
C PRO A 19 -6.18 4.08 9.96
N VAL A 20 -6.51 5.36 9.79
CA VAL A 20 -7.15 5.93 8.59
C VAL A 20 -6.29 5.68 7.35
N VAL A 21 -4.97 5.80 7.44
CA VAL A 21 -4.01 5.52 6.34
C VAL A 21 -4.12 4.09 5.81
N LEU A 22 -4.63 3.17 6.64
CA LEU A 22 -4.85 1.77 6.29
C LEU A 22 -6.29 1.49 5.83
N GLY A 23 -7.16 2.52 5.79
CA GLY A 23 -8.56 2.40 5.44
C GLY A 23 -9.48 1.98 6.61
N TYR A 24 -9.02 2.08 7.85
CA TYR A 24 -9.83 1.78 9.03
C TYR A 24 -10.40 3.08 9.64
N THR A 25 -11.64 3.42 9.30
CA THR A 25 -12.37 4.56 9.85
C THR A 25 -13.18 4.16 11.11
N GLY A 26 -13.40 5.12 12.01
CA GLY A 26 -14.39 4.98 13.10
C GLY A 26 -13.92 4.27 14.37
N LYS A 27 -12.65 3.96 14.54
CA LYS A 27 -12.12 3.43 15.81
C LYS A 27 -10.99 4.30 16.34
N GLU A 28 -11.35 5.38 17.02
CA GLU A 28 -10.38 6.13 17.79
C GLU A 28 -9.76 5.24 18.87
N SER A 29 -8.45 5.33 19.01
CA SER A 29 -7.75 4.63 20.07
C SER A 29 -7.95 5.38 21.38
N ILE A 30 -8.87 4.94 22.21
CA ILE A 30 -9.14 5.50 23.55
C ILE A 30 -7.91 5.45 24.49
N ARG A 31 -6.93 4.63 24.17
CA ARG A 31 -5.73 4.49 25.01
C ARG A 31 -4.64 5.45 24.55
N GLN A 32 -4.29 6.40 25.44
CA GLN A 32 -3.14 7.26 25.22
C GLN A 32 -1.84 6.45 25.03
N PRO A 33 -0.96 6.88 24.12
CA PRO A 33 0.33 6.24 23.95
C PRO A 33 1.12 6.34 25.27
N LYS A 34 1.60 5.21 25.80
CA LYS A 34 2.51 5.23 26.96
C LYS A 34 3.74 6.07 26.62
N ARG A 35 4.25 6.84 27.58
CA ARG A 35 5.52 7.58 27.44
C ARG A 35 6.58 6.62 26.89
N ARG A 36 7.09 6.94 25.69
CA ARG A 36 8.13 6.12 25.05
C ARG A 36 9.46 6.39 25.77
N ARG A 37 10.19 5.33 26.09
CA ARG A 37 11.60 5.45 26.49
C ARG A 37 12.37 6.06 25.31
N LYS A 38 13.51 6.74 25.60
CA LYS A 38 14.44 7.21 24.57
C LYS A 38 14.82 6.05 23.68
N GLU A 39 14.48 6.13 22.40
CA GLU A 39 14.68 5.07 21.44
C GLU A 39 16.10 5.14 20.89
N SER A 40 16.77 4.00 20.73
CA SER A 40 18.08 3.94 20.10
C SER A 40 17.97 4.20 18.61
N GLU A 41 19.05 4.64 17.97
CA GLU A 41 19.12 4.82 16.51
C GLU A 41 18.68 3.57 15.75
N TYR A 42 19.21 2.41 16.12
CA TYR A 42 18.77 1.12 15.56
C TYR A 42 17.26 0.89 15.74
N GLY A 43 16.72 1.23 16.90
CA GLY A 43 15.28 1.11 17.19
C GLY A 43 14.45 1.99 16.25
N MET A 44 14.86 3.22 15.97
CA MET A 44 14.20 4.12 15.03
C MET A 44 14.24 3.57 13.61
N GLN A 45 15.40 3.14 13.13
CA GLN A 45 15.59 2.53 11.82
C GLN A 45 14.71 1.28 11.65
N LEU A 46 14.70 0.41 12.65
CA LEU A 46 13.88 -0.80 12.65
C LEU A 46 12.40 -0.47 12.63
N ARG A 47 11.96 0.54 13.38
CA ARG A 47 10.56 0.97 13.43
C ARG A 47 10.08 1.48 12.09
N GLU A 48 10.84 2.33 11.40
CA GLU A 48 10.47 2.84 10.07
C GLU A 48 10.36 1.70 9.04
N LYS A 49 11.27 0.74 9.06
CA LYS A 49 11.14 -0.45 8.24
C LYS A 49 9.86 -1.23 8.56
N GLN A 50 9.54 -1.46 9.83
CA GLN A 50 8.33 -2.16 10.23
C GLN A 50 7.07 -1.38 9.88
N LYS A 51 7.11 -0.03 9.92
CA LYS A 51 6.04 0.87 9.52
C LYS A 51 5.73 0.67 8.03
N ALA A 52 6.72 0.79 7.15
CA ALA A 52 6.56 0.55 5.73
C ALA A 52 6.02 -0.86 5.43
N LYS A 53 6.63 -1.90 6.00
CA LYS A 53 6.17 -3.29 5.84
C LYS A 53 4.72 -3.50 6.26
N PHE A 54 4.29 -2.88 7.34
CA PHE A 54 2.95 -3.04 7.86
C PHE A 54 1.91 -2.32 6.99
N ILE A 55 2.21 -1.11 6.54
CA ILE A 55 1.33 -0.32 5.65
C ILE A 55 1.05 -1.10 4.35
N TYR A 56 2.09 -1.60 3.69
CA TYR A 56 1.95 -2.34 2.43
C TYR A 56 1.65 -3.84 2.60
N GLY A 57 1.58 -4.34 3.84
CA GLY A 57 1.31 -5.75 4.12
C GLY A 57 2.36 -6.72 3.57
N VAL A 58 3.62 -6.29 3.46
CA VAL A 58 4.73 -7.06 2.87
C VAL A 58 5.51 -7.81 3.94
N LEU A 59 5.88 -9.08 3.66
CA LEU A 59 6.72 -9.89 4.53
C LEU A 59 8.21 -9.55 4.38
N GLU A 60 9.02 -9.87 5.41
CA GLU A 60 10.45 -9.49 5.46
C GLU A 60 11.25 -9.96 4.25
N LYS A 61 11.10 -11.23 3.86
CA LYS A 61 11.82 -11.79 2.70
C LYS A 61 11.52 -11.02 1.42
N GLN A 62 10.26 -10.69 1.20
CA GLN A 62 9.81 -9.97 0.02
C GLN A 62 10.26 -8.50 0.06
N PHE A 63 10.17 -7.85 1.23
CA PHE A 63 10.60 -6.47 1.42
C PHE A 63 12.11 -6.31 1.17
N ARG A 64 12.92 -7.26 1.69
CA ARG A 64 14.36 -7.30 1.42
C ARG A 64 14.67 -7.48 -0.08
N GLY A 65 13.85 -8.25 -0.79
CA GLY A 65 13.95 -8.38 -2.25
C GLY A 65 13.66 -7.06 -2.98
N TYR A 66 12.66 -6.31 -2.52
CA TYR A 66 12.37 -4.97 -3.07
C TYR A 66 13.49 -3.97 -2.80
N PHE A 67 14.06 -4.00 -1.58
CA PHE A 67 15.20 -3.15 -1.26
C PHE A 67 16.41 -3.43 -2.15
N LYS A 68 16.76 -4.72 -2.38
CA LYS A 68 17.84 -5.09 -3.29
C LYS A 68 17.59 -4.56 -4.71
N ARG A 69 16.36 -4.69 -5.20
CA ARG A 69 15.98 -4.15 -6.51
C ARG A 69 16.05 -2.63 -6.55
N ALA A 70 15.57 -1.94 -5.52
CA ALA A 70 15.62 -0.48 -5.42
C ALA A 70 17.07 0.03 -5.45
N LYS A 71 17.99 -0.69 -4.79
CA LYS A 71 19.43 -0.37 -4.77
C LYS A 71 20.10 -0.53 -6.15
N SER A 72 19.59 -1.41 -7.01
CA SER A 72 20.12 -1.61 -8.37
C SER A 72 19.52 -0.67 -9.42
N MET A 73 18.55 0.16 -9.05
CA MET A 73 17.93 1.16 -9.93
C MET A 73 18.71 2.47 -9.85
N GLU A 74 18.67 3.25 -10.92
CA GLU A 74 19.21 4.62 -10.93
C GLU A 74 18.43 5.53 -9.99
N GLY A 75 19.10 6.50 -9.35
CA GLY A 75 18.52 7.48 -8.44
C GLY A 75 18.59 7.06 -6.96
N GLN A 76 17.77 7.68 -6.13
CA GLN A 76 17.77 7.46 -4.68
C GLN A 76 17.12 6.12 -4.31
N THR A 77 17.84 5.26 -3.61
CA THR A 77 17.36 3.92 -3.21
C THR A 77 16.07 3.99 -2.40
N GLY A 78 15.91 5.00 -1.53
CA GLY A 78 14.72 5.19 -0.72
C GLY A 78 13.48 5.48 -1.57
N GLU A 79 13.58 6.43 -2.49
CA GLU A 79 12.51 6.78 -3.43
C GLU A 79 12.14 5.62 -4.34
N ASN A 80 13.15 4.93 -4.88
CA ASN A 80 12.94 3.74 -5.70
C ASN A 80 12.20 2.64 -4.93
N LEU A 81 12.51 2.45 -3.64
CA LEU A 81 11.82 1.51 -2.78
C LEU A 81 10.34 1.89 -2.62
N MET A 82 10.05 3.17 -2.37
CA MET A 82 8.68 3.66 -2.23
C MET A 82 7.91 3.51 -3.55
N THR A 83 8.50 3.85 -4.68
CA THR A 83 7.92 3.65 -6.02
C THR A 83 7.60 2.17 -6.29
N ILE A 84 8.51 1.24 -5.93
CA ILE A 84 8.26 -0.20 -6.05
C ILE A 84 7.07 -0.64 -5.18
N LEU A 85 6.93 -0.11 -3.97
CA LEU A 85 5.84 -0.47 -3.07
C LEU A 85 4.50 0.13 -3.52
N GLU A 86 4.50 1.36 -4.02
CA GLU A 86 3.29 2.03 -4.52
C GLU A 86 2.77 1.40 -5.83
N THR A 87 3.65 0.99 -6.75
CA THR A 87 3.27 0.39 -8.04
C THR A 87 2.82 -1.06 -7.95
N ARG A 88 2.71 -1.65 -6.78
CA ARG A 88 2.13 -3.00 -6.61
C ARG A 88 0.63 -2.99 -6.90
N LEU A 89 0.15 -4.01 -7.59
CA LEU A 89 -1.25 -4.10 -8.00
C LEU A 89 -2.23 -4.05 -6.80
N ASP A 90 -1.90 -4.73 -5.69
CA ASP A 90 -2.74 -4.68 -4.48
C ASP A 90 -2.82 -3.26 -3.89
N ASN A 91 -1.75 -2.48 -3.98
CA ASN A 91 -1.76 -1.09 -3.53
C ASN A 91 -2.46 -0.16 -4.53
N VAL A 92 -2.25 -0.35 -5.84
CA VAL A 92 -2.93 0.45 -6.88
C VAL A 92 -4.46 0.27 -6.79
N VAL A 93 -4.94 -0.96 -6.61
CA VAL A 93 -6.37 -1.25 -6.40
C VAL A 93 -6.93 -0.53 -5.18
N PHE A 94 -6.16 -0.44 -4.09
CA PHE A 94 -6.52 0.33 -2.90
C PHE A 94 -6.52 1.84 -3.18
N ARG A 95 -5.50 2.38 -3.85
CA ARG A 95 -5.38 3.80 -4.21
C ARG A 95 -6.47 4.28 -5.16
N LEU A 96 -6.91 3.41 -6.07
CA LEU A 96 -8.07 3.65 -6.94
C LEU A 96 -9.42 3.56 -6.21
N GLY A 97 -9.44 3.21 -4.91
CA GLY A 97 -10.67 3.15 -4.14
C GLY A 97 -11.55 1.92 -4.41
N PHE A 98 -11.09 0.92 -5.16
CA PHE A 98 -11.85 -0.32 -5.42
C PHE A 98 -11.95 -1.23 -4.19
N ALA A 99 -11.17 -0.97 -3.16
CA ALA A 99 -11.20 -1.67 -1.89
C ALA A 99 -11.02 -0.67 -0.72
N ARG A 100 -11.64 -0.96 0.43
CA ARG A 100 -11.54 -0.10 1.62
C ARG A 100 -10.18 -0.19 2.31
N THR A 101 -9.53 -1.34 2.20
CA THR A 101 -8.23 -1.59 2.83
C THR A 101 -7.28 -2.31 1.87
N ARG A 102 -5.97 -2.14 2.06
CA ARG A 102 -4.96 -2.88 1.29
C ARG A 102 -5.08 -4.41 1.44
N LYS A 103 -5.60 -4.90 2.57
CA LYS A 103 -5.87 -6.34 2.77
C LYS A 103 -7.00 -6.83 1.89
N GLU A 104 -8.06 -6.04 1.81
CA GLU A 104 -9.21 -6.30 0.95
C GLU A 104 -8.82 -6.24 -0.53
N ALA A 105 -8.08 -5.20 -0.95
CA ALA A 105 -7.50 -5.09 -2.29
C ALA A 105 -6.66 -6.32 -2.66
N ARG A 106 -5.80 -6.76 -1.76
CA ARG A 106 -5.00 -7.96 -1.96
C ARG A 106 -5.84 -9.22 -2.13
N GLN A 107 -6.92 -9.36 -1.37
CA GLN A 107 -7.86 -10.46 -1.51
C GLN A 107 -8.58 -10.42 -2.87
N MET A 108 -9.04 -9.25 -3.30
CA MET A 108 -9.66 -9.06 -4.61
C MET A 108 -8.71 -9.48 -5.75
N VAL A 109 -7.46 -9.05 -5.70
CA VAL A 109 -6.45 -9.47 -6.70
C VAL A 109 -6.24 -10.99 -6.66
N THR A 110 -6.00 -11.57 -5.47
CA THR A 110 -5.74 -13.01 -5.33
C THR A 110 -6.92 -13.88 -5.82
N HIS A 111 -8.16 -13.39 -5.66
CA HIS A 111 -9.36 -14.06 -6.13
C HIS A 111 -9.62 -13.81 -7.64
N GLY A 112 -8.75 -13.00 -8.29
CA GLY A 112 -8.81 -12.70 -9.71
C GLY A 112 -9.99 -11.83 -10.11
N HIS A 113 -10.36 -10.92 -9.24
CA HIS A 113 -11.39 -9.91 -9.51
C HIS A 113 -10.84 -8.66 -10.21
N ILE A 114 -9.54 -8.62 -10.48
CA ILE A 114 -8.85 -7.49 -11.10
C ILE A 114 -8.25 -7.91 -12.45
N CYS A 115 -8.38 -7.02 -13.43
CA CYS A 115 -7.76 -7.14 -14.74
C CYS A 115 -6.76 -6.01 -14.96
N VAL A 116 -5.67 -6.30 -15.68
CA VAL A 116 -4.72 -5.31 -16.20
C VAL A 116 -4.72 -5.43 -17.71
N ASN A 117 -4.99 -4.33 -18.42
CA ASN A 117 -5.14 -4.30 -19.88
C ASN A 117 -6.12 -5.39 -20.40
N GLY A 118 -7.24 -5.55 -19.69
CA GLY A 118 -8.27 -6.55 -20.01
C GLY A 118 -7.93 -8.01 -19.65
N ARG A 119 -6.70 -8.30 -19.18
CA ARG A 119 -6.29 -9.64 -18.77
C ARG A 119 -6.36 -9.80 -17.25
N ARG A 120 -6.97 -10.88 -16.79
CA ARG A 120 -7.05 -11.21 -15.36
C ARG A 120 -5.65 -11.40 -14.77
N VAL A 121 -5.37 -10.74 -13.63
CA VAL A 121 -4.13 -10.86 -12.87
C VAL A 121 -4.46 -11.19 -11.42
N ASP A 122 -3.90 -12.30 -10.91
CA ASP A 122 -4.12 -12.82 -9.54
C ASP A 122 -2.89 -12.68 -8.64
N ILE A 123 -1.86 -11.98 -9.11
CA ILE A 123 -0.60 -11.76 -8.39
C ILE A 123 -0.60 -10.38 -7.73
N PRO A 124 -0.78 -10.25 -6.39
CA PRO A 124 -0.82 -8.95 -5.71
C PRO A 124 0.47 -8.13 -5.82
N SER A 125 1.60 -8.80 -6.03
CA SER A 125 2.91 -8.16 -6.20
C SER A 125 3.22 -7.81 -7.67
N PHE A 126 2.28 -7.98 -8.59
CA PHE A 126 2.42 -7.51 -9.96
C PHE A 126 2.71 -6.01 -9.95
N ARG A 127 3.68 -5.57 -10.73
CA ARG A 127 4.06 -4.15 -10.82
C ARG A 127 3.37 -3.53 -12.02
N VAL A 128 2.51 -2.57 -11.74
CA VAL A 128 1.81 -1.81 -12.78
C VAL A 128 2.76 -0.75 -13.34
N ARG A 129 2.68 -0.52 -14.64
CA ARG A 129 3.52 0.43 -15.39
C ARG A 129 2.68 1.61 -15.89
N PRO A 130 3.30 2.76 -16.16
CA PRO A 130 2.62 3.85 -16.84
C PRO A 130 1.97 3.40 -18.16
N GLY A 131 0.76 3.87 -18.43
CA GLY A 131 -0.05 3.49 -19.57
C GLY A 131 -0.88 2.21 -19.39
N GLU A 132 -0.71 1.47 -18.30
CA GLU A 132 -1.55 0.28 -18.02
C GLU A 132 -2.90 0.66 -17.41
N LEU A 133 -3.94 -0.04 -17.86
CA LEU A 133 -5.31 0.11 -17.40
C LEU A 133 -5.65 -0.99 -16.38
N VAL A 134 -5.99 -0.59 -15.17
CA VAL A 134 -6.43 -1.49 -14.10
C VAL A 134 -7.94 -1.43 -13.99
N SER A 135 -8.64 -2.55 -14.06
CA SER A 135 -10.11 -2.60 -14.03
C SER A 135 -10.62 -3.74 -13.14
N VAL A 136 -11.83 -3.56 -12.63
CA VAL A 136 -12.56 -4.62 -11.95
C VAL A 136 -13.13 -5.59 -13.01
N ALA A 137 -12.89 -6.89 -12.81
CA ALA A 137 -13.39 -7.92 -13.73
C ALA A 137 -14.93 -7.85 -13.82
N PRO A 138 -15.54 -8.08 -15.02
CA PRO A 138 -16.98 -7.94 -15.24
C PRO A 138 -17.83 -8.71 -14.22
N LYS A 139 -17.45 -9.94 -13.91
CA LYS A 139 -18.14 -10.79 -12.91
C LYS A 139 -18.02 -10.28 -11.47
N ALA A 140 -17.04 -9.40 -11.18
CA ALA A 140 -16.80 -8.89 -9.85
C ALA A 140 -17.43 -7.50 -9.60
N LYS A 141 -17.93 -6.82 -10.62
CA LYS A 141 -18.57 -5.51 -10.50
C LYS A 141 -19.80 -5.52 -9.57
N GLU A 142 -20.55 -6.64 -9.56
CA GLU A 142 -21.75 -6.81 -8.73
C GLU A 142 -21.46 -7.19 -7.26
N LEU A 143 -20.20 -7.49 -6.92
CA LEU A 143 -19.85 -7.89 -5.56
C LEU A 143 -20.13 -6.76 -4.55
N LEU A 144 -20.75 -7.12 -3.44
CA LEU A 144 -21.02 -6.19 -2.33
C LEU A 144 -19.77 -5.48 -1.83
N VAL A 145 -18.61 -6.17 -1.87
CA VAL A 145 -17.32 -5.61 -1.47
C VAL A 145 -16.97 -4.40 -2.32
N VAL A 146 -17.13 -4.49 -3.65
CA VAL A 146 -16.85 -3.38 -4.58
C VAL A 146 -17.84 -2.24 -4.35
N LYS A 147 -19.15 -2.54 -4.31
CA LYS A 147 -20.18 -1.53 -4.08
C LYS A 147 -20.00 -0.80 -2.75
N SER A 148 -19.69 -1.52 -1.67
CA SER A 148 -19.45 -0.92 -0.36
C SER A 148 -18.14 -0.12 -0.30
N ALA A 149 -17.12 -0.52 -1.06
CA ALA A 149 -15.87 0.22 -1.13
C ALA A 149 -16.06 1.57 -1.85
N LEU A 150 -16.79 1.61 -2.94
CA LEU A 150 -17.10 2.84 -3.67
C LEU A 150 -17.82 3.86 -2.79
N VAL A 151 -18.89 3.43 -2.09
CA VAL A 151 -19.62 4.30 -1.15
C VAL A 151 -18.71 4.81 -0.02
N SER A 152 -17.86 3.95 0.53
CA SER A 152 -16.93 4.33 1.62
C SER A 152 -15.81 5.26 1.14
N ASN A 153 -15.44 5.19 -0.14
CA ASN A 153 -14.28 5.86 -0.71
C ASN A 153 -14.66 7.08 -1.58
N GLU A 154 -15.91 7.53 -1.60
CA GLU A 154 -16.34 8.71 -2.35
C GLU A 154 -15.49 9.97 -2.06
N ARG A 155 -14.89 10.06 -0.87
CA ARG A 155 -14.05 11.19 -0.43
C ARG A 155 -12.55 10.90 -0.47
N VAL A 156 -12.15 9.71 -0.93
CA VAL A 156 -10.72 9.36 -1.00
C VAL A 156 -10.11 10.05 -2.22
N GLN A 157 -9.15 10.92 -1.98
CA GLN A 157 -8.40 11.55 -3.07
C GLN A 157 -7.52 10.52 -3.76
N VAL A 158 -7.74 10.33 -5.05
CA VAL A 158 -6.87 9.52 -5.90
C VAL A 158 -5.58 10.30 -6.13
N PRO A 159 -4.39 9.70 -5.94
CA PRO A 159 -3.12 10.37 -6.18
C PRO A 159 -2.98 10.82 -7.65
N ALA A 160 -2.29 11.94 -7.89
CA ALA A 160 -2.15 12.55 -9.22
C ALA A 160 -1.49 11.66 -10.30
N TRP A 161 -0.78 10.61 -9.90
CA TRP A 161 -0.18 9.64 -10.82
C TRP A 161 -1.16 8.55 -11.30
N LEU A 162 -2.40 8.56 -10.76
CA LEU A 162 -3.50 7.68 -11.14
C LEU A 162 -4.70 8.50 -11.61
N GLU A 163 -5.46 7.96 -12.55
CA GLU A 163 -6.74 8.47 -12.99
C GLU A 163 -7.80 7.39 -12.83
N ILE A 164 -9.03 7.75 -12.45
CA ILE A 164 -10.11 6.81 -12.24
C ILE A 164 -11.36 7.18 -13.05
N ASP A 165 -11.96 6.19 -13.67
CA ASP A 165 -13.32 6.21 -14.22
C ASP A 165 -14.20 5.32 -13.33
N ILE A 166 -14.97 5.96 -12.45
CA ILE A 166 -15.83 5.26 -11.49
C ILE A 166 -16.96 4.51 -12.17
N GLU A 167 -17.52 5.06 -13.27
CA GLU A 167 -18.64 4.45 -13.99
C GLU A 167 -18.23 3.12 -14.62
N LYS A 168 -17.04 3.08 -15.20
CA LYS A 168 -16.49 1.87 -15.83
C LYS A 168 -15.79 0.95 -14.81
N LEU A 169 -15.50 1.42 -13.60
CA LEU A 169 -14.66 0.75 -12.59
C LEU A 169 -13.27 0.44 -13.15
N GLN A 170 -12.66 1.46 -13.73
CA GLN A 170 -11.35 1.40 -14.36
C GLN A 170 -10.47 2.53 -13.84
N GLY A 171 -9.17 2.31 -13.80
CA GLY A 171 -8.19 3.34 -13.51
C GLY A 171 -6.98 3.18 -14.39
N SER A 172 -6.39 4.30 -14.81
CA SER A 172 -5.16 4.34 -15.60
C SER A 172 -3.98 4.79 -14.74
N VAL A 173 -2.81 4.26 -15.05
CA VAL A 173 -1.55 4.70 -14.46
C VAL A 173 -0.94 5.73 -15.39
N LEU A 174 -0.91 7.00 -14.99
CA LEU A 174 -0.40 8.10 -15.82
C LEU A 174 1.12 8.15 -15.81
N SER A 175 1.73 8.03 -14.63
CA SER A 175 3.18 8.10 -14.44
C SER A 175 3.63 7.20 -13.29
N LEU A 176 4.93 7.08 -13.06
CA LEU A 176 5.44 6.51 -11.81
C LEU A 176 5.24 7.52 -10.67
N PRO A 177 4.86 7.05 -9.46
CA PRO A 177 4.71 7.95 -8.32
C PRO A 177 6.05 8.56 -7.92
N THR A 178 6.07 9.88 -7.76
CA THR A 178 7.17 10.62 -7.12
C THR A 178 7.01 10.62 -5.60
N ARG A 179 8.07 10.93 -4.86
CA ARG A 179 8.01 10.94 -3.39
C ARG A 179 6.95 11.90 -2.84
N ASP A 180 6.80 13.07 -3.46
CA ASP A 180 5.85 14.11 -3.04
C ASP A 180 4.38 13.70 -3.23
N GLN A 181 4.13 12.77 -4.16
CA GLN A 181 2.78 12.23 -4.42
C GLN A 181 2.41 11.08 -3.46
N ILE A 182 3.34 10.66 -2.60
CA ILE A 182 3.15 9.58 -1.62
C ILE A 182 2.88 10.21 -0.26
N ASP A 183 1.63 10.29 0.13
CA ASP A 183 1.11 10.86 1.38
C ASP A 183 1.32 9.96 2.62
N LEU A 184 2.48 9.32 2.69
CA LEU A 184 2.84 8.45 3.81
C LEU A 184 4.02 9.05 4.58
N ASP A 185 3.83 9.22 5.89
CA ASP A 185 4.88 9.64 6.82
C ASP A 185 5.82 8.44 7.09
N ILE A 186 6.73 8.19 6.17
CA ILE A 186 7.78 7.18 6.25
C ILE A 186 9.12 7.85 5.96
N ASN A 187 10.10 7.64 6.84
CA ASN A 187 11.47 8.06 6.58
C ASN A 187 12.22 6.90 5.92
N GLU A 188 12.26 6.92 4.60
CA GLU A 188 12.93 5.90 3.78
C GLU A 188 14.44 5.88 3.97
N GLN A 189 15.07 7.00 4.34
CA GLN A 189 16.50 7.09 4.59
C GLN A 189 16.92 6.20 5.76
N LEU A 190 16.15 6.19 6.85
CA LEU A 190 16.39 5.30 7.99
C LEU A 190 16.30 3.81 7.59
N ILE A 191 15.45 3.49 6.61
CA ILE A 191 15.35 2.13 6.07
C ILE A 191 16.61 1.78 5.27
N VAL A 192 17.10 2.72 4.47
CA VAL A 192 18.34 2.53 3.69
C VAL A 192 19.53 2.33 4.62
N GLU A 193 19.67 3.14 5.65
CA GLU A 193 20.73 3.03 6.65
C GLU A 193 20.71 1.67 7.36
N LEU A 194 19.51 1.19 7.75
CA LEU A 194 19.35 -0.12 8.40
C LEU A 194 19.87 -1.29 7.55
N TYR A 195 19.67 -1.23 6.24
CA TYR A 195 20.08 -2.30 5.33
C TYR A 195 21.50 -2.12 4.77
N SER A 196 22.13 -0.99 5.03
CA SER A 196 23.50 -0.69 4.62
C SER A 196 24.54 -1.08 5.66
N LYS A 197 24.08 -1.44 6.86
CA LYS A 197 24.92 -1.95 7.97
C LYS A 197 25.29 -3.43 7.78
#